data_216f0b984b7f55758aab399236920ccf
#
_entry.id   216f0b984b7f55758aab399236920ccf
#
_cell.length_a   1.000
_cell.length_b   1.000
_cell.length_c   1.000
_cell.angle_alpha   90.00
_cell.angle_beta   90.00
_cell.angle_gamma   90.00
#
_symmetry.space_group_name_H-M   'P 1'
#
loop_
_entity.id
_entity.type
_entity.pdbx_description
1 polymer ?
#
loop_
_entity_poly.entity_id
_entity_poly.type
_entity_poly.pdbx_seq_one_letter_code
_entity_poly.pdbx_strand_id
1 'polypeptide(L)'
;MLDLIIKNGQCYINGEFKDTSISVKDGKIINIGQVLEESKEIIDAKGLTILPGCIDTQTHFREPGSTDTEDLHSGSRAAIAGGITAVFEMPNTNPPTSNIKEFQR
;
A
#
# COMPACT_ATOMS: atom_id res chain seq x y z
N MET A 1 -8.08 10.71 -19.71
CA MET A 1 -7.19 9.54 -19.76
C MET A 1 -6.89 9.05 -18.36
N LEU A 2 -6.98 7.75 -18.15
CA LEU A 2 -6.66 7.15 -16.87
C LEU A 2 -5.14 7.15 -16.62
N ASP A 3 -4.74 7.10 -15.36
CA ASP A 3 -3.33 7.01 -15.03
C ASP A 3 -2.82 5.57 -15.09
N LEU A 4 -3.65 4.62 -14.65
CA LEU A 4 -3.28 3.22 -14.58
C LEU A 4 -4.51 2.33 -14.78
N ILE A 5 -4.35 1.27 -15.53
CA ILE A 5 -5.30 0.14 -15.58
C ILE A 5 -4.56 -1.11 -15.14
N ILE A 6 -5.11 -1.84 -14.18
CA ILE A 6 -4.67 -3.18 -13.84
C ILE A 6 -5.71 -4.13 -14.42
N LYS A 7 -5.32 -4.91 -15.45
CA LYS A 7 -6.26 -5.74 -16.19
C LYS A 7 -6.00 -7.22 -15.98
N ASN A 8 -7.03 -8.01 -16.22
CA ASN A 8 -6.99 -9.48 -16.27
C ASN A 8 -6.62 -10.12 -14.92
N GLY A 9 -6.71 -9.40 -13.82
CA GLY A 9 -6.42 -9.94 -12.51
C GLY A 9 -7.61 -10.60 -11.85
N GLN A 10 -7.34 -11.51 -10.94
CA GLN A 10 -8.37 -12.06 -10.05
C GLN A 10 -8.41 -11.17 -8.80
N CYS A 11 -9.41 -10.30 -8.73
CA CYS A 11 -9.52 -9.29 -7.67
C CYS A 11 -10.41 -9.79 -6.53
N TYR A 12 -9.96 -9.58 -5.29
CA TYR A 12 -10.76 -9.85 -4.10
C TYR A 12 -11.63 -8.62 -3.81
N ILE A 13 -12.93 -8.77 -4.01
CA ILE A 13 -13.91 -7.66 -3.91
C ILE A 13 -15.11 -8.15 -3.13
N ASN A 14 -15.46 -7.44 -2.04
CA ASN A 14 -16.63 -7.75 -1.22
C ASN A 14 -16.71 -9.23 -0.80
N GLY A 15 -15.56 -9.79 -0.40
CA GLY A 15 -15.50 -11.18 0.06
C GLY A 15 -15.45 -12.24 -1.04
N GLU A 16 -15.36 -11.85 -2.30
CA GLU A 16 -15.32 -12.77 -3.44
C GLU A 16 -14.17 -12.44 -4.38
N PHE A 17 -13.66 -13.46 -5.07
CA PHE A 17 -12.68 -13.28 -6.14
C PHE A 17 -13.41 -13.11 -7.47
N LYS A 18 -13.04 -12.08 -8.21
CA LYS A 18 -13.63 -11.79 -9.52
C LYS A 18 -12.56 -11.50 -10.54
N ASP A 19 -12.68 -12.04 -11.73
CA ASP A 19 -11.84 -11.69 -12.88
C ASP A 19 -12.32 -10.34 -13.41
N THR A 20 -11.55 -9.30 -13.21
CA THR A 20 -11.94 -7.96 -13.59
C THR A 20 -10.72 -7.05 -13.76
N SER A 21 -10.97 -5.78 -14.03
CA SER A 21 -9.96 -4.77 -14.18
C SER A 21 -10.21 -3.62 -13.22
N ILE A 22 -9.14 -2.92 -12.86
CA ILE A 22 -9.20 -1.79 -11.94
C ILE A 22 -8.65 -0.57 -12.65
N SER A 23 -9.38 0.55 -12.59
CA SER A 23 -8.99 1.81 -13.19
C SER A 23 -8.61 2.80 -12.10
N VAL A 24 -7.46 3.45 -12.26
CA VAL A 24 -6.91 4.39 -11.28
C VAL A 24 -6.70 5.74 -11.94
N LYS A 25 -7.12 6.81 -11.26
CA LYS A 25 -6.88 8.19 -11.67
C LYS A 25 -6.69 9.05 -10.43
N ASP A 26 -5.70 9.94 -10.48
CA ASP A 26 -5.39 10.87 -9.39
C ASP A 26 -5.23 10.17 -8.04
N GLY A 27 -4.57 9.01 -8.03
CA GLY A 27 -4.30 8.24 -6.83
C GLY A 27 -5.49 7.50 -6.25
N LYS A 28 -6.60 7.43 -7.00
CA LYS A 28 -7.84 6.79 -6.53
C LYS A 28 -8.32 5.75 -7.52
N ILE A 29 -8.91 4.67 -7.00
CA ILE A 29 -9.63 3.70 -7.80
C ILE A 29 -10.96 4.34 -8.20
N ILE A 30 -11.19 4.53 -9.49
CA ILE A 30 -12.43 5.15 -9.99
C ILE A 30 -13.41 4.16 -10.58
N ASN A 31 -12.96 2.96 -10.90
CA ASN A 31 -13.84 1.93 -11.43
C ASN A 31 -13.24 0.55 -11.22
N ILE A 32 -14.10 -0.43 -10.95
CA ILE A 32 -13.76 -1.84 -10.89
C ILE A 32 -14.69 -2.53 -11.88
N GLY A 33 -14.14 -3.02 -12.98
CA GLY A 33 -14.91 -3.59 -14.07
C GLY A 33 -14.18 -3.44 -15.39
N GLN A 34 -14.87 -3.77 -16.47
CA GLN A 34 -14.31 -3.63 -17.81
C GLN A 34 -14.03 -2.16 -18.11
N VAL A 35 -12.88 -1.88 -18.70
CA VAL A 35 -12.41 -0.53 -18.97
C VAL A 35 -12.35 -0.30 -20.47
N LEU A 36 -12.97 0.80 -20.90
CA LEU A 36 -13.01 1.19 -22.31
C LEU A 36 -12.17 2.45 -22.59
N GLU A 37 -11.60 3.08 -21.56
CA GLU A 37 -10.77 4.25 -21.72
C GLU A 37 -9.31 3.89 -21.92
N GLU A 38 -8.55 4.82 -22.50
CA GLU A 38 -7.11 4.72 -22.58
C GLU A 38 -6.46 5.07 -21.24
N SER A 39 -5.27 4.56 -21.00
CA SER A 39 -4.51 4.78 -19.79
C SER A 39 -3.05 5.07 -20.12
N LYS A 40 -2.40 5.86 -19.27
CA LYS A 40 -0.97 6.13 -19.39
C LYS A 40 -0.13 4.88 -19.17
N GLU A 41 -0.56 4.03 -18.24
CA GLU A 41 0.10 2.77 -17.92
C GLU A 41 -0.92 1.64 -17.85
N ILE A 42 -0.49 0.44 -18.23
CA ILE A 42 -1.31 -0.76 -18.12
C ILE A 42 -0.45 -1.86 -17.50
N ILE A 43 -0.98 -2.47 -16.44
CA ILE A 43 -0.39 -3.66 -15.84
C ILE A 43 -1.28 -4.84 -16.20
N ASP A 44 -0.71 -5.84 -16.86
CA ASP A 44 -1.40 -7.08 -17.13
C ASP A 44 -1.16 -8.03 -15.96
N ALA A 45 -2.20 -8.24 -15.16
CA ALA A 45 -2.14 -9.08 -13.97
C ALA A 45 -2.63 -10.50 -14.23
N LYS A 46 -2.56 -10.96 -15.48
CA LYS A 46 -3.00 -12.32 -15.83
C LYS A 46 -2.25 -13.36 -15.00
N GLY A 47 -3.00 -14.24 -14.34
CA GLY A 47 -2.43 -15.25 -13.46
C GLY A 47 -2.11 -14.77 -12.05
N LEU A 48 -2.36 -13.49 -11.76
CA LEU A 48 -2.11 -12.91 -10.45
C LEU A 48 -3.40 -12.63 -9.70
N THR A 49 -3.32 -12.67 -8.39
CA THR A 49 -4.41 -12.28 -7.50
C THR A 49 -4.17 -10.86 -7.02
N ILE A 50 -5.19 -10.02 -7.12
CA ILE A 50 -5.11 -8.62 -6.70
C ILE A 50 -5.86 -8.48 -5.39
N LEU A 51 -5.15 -7.99 -4.38
CA LEU A 51 -5.66 -7.77 -3.03
C LEU A 51 -5.53 -6.30 -2.65
N PRO A 52 -6.36 -5.80 -1.73
CA PRO A 52 -6.09 -4.51 -1.10
C PRO A 52 -4.71 -4.54 -0.43
N GLY A 53 -4.08 -3.37 -0.32
CA GLY A 53 -2.84 -3.26 0.43
C GLY A 53 -3.03 -3.75 1.86
N CYS A 54 -2.04 -4.47 2.38
CA CYS A 54 -2.13 -5.04 3.72
C CYS A 54 -1.87 -3.99 4.78
N ILE A 55 -2.48 -4.18 5.96
CA ILE A 55 -2.28 -3.34 7.13
C ILE A 55 -1.52 -4.19 8.15
N ASP A 56 -0.35 -3.69 8.57
CA ASP A 56 0.41 -4.31 9.65
C ASP A 56 0.07 -3.59 10.95
N THR A 57 -0.55 -4.29 11.89
CA THR A 57 -1.05 -3.70 13.13
C THR A 57 -0.01 -3.68 14.24
N GLN A 58 1.20 -4.19 14.00
CA GLN A 58 2.26 -4.22 15.01
C GLN A 58 3.63 -4.07 14.34
N THR A 59 4.05 -2.83 14.11
CA THR A 59 5.36 -2.54 13.53
C THR A 59 6.27 -1.86 14.53
N HIS A 60 7.57 -2.06 14.34
CA HIS A 60 8.63 -1.47 15.16
C HIS A 60 9.65 -0.82 14.25
N PHE A 61 9.29 0.34 13.69
CA PHE A 61 10.28 1.17 12.99
C PHE A 61 11.25 1.72 14.02
N ARG A 62 12.51 1.85 13.64
CA ARG A 62 13.58 2.18 14.58
C ARG A 62 13.94 3.66 14.62
N GLU A 63 13.11 4.49 14.01
CA GLU A 63 13.26 5.94 14.06
C GLU A 63 12.09 6.55 14.87
N PRO A 64 12.32 7.47 15.81
CA PRO A 64 13.64 7.98 16.17
C PRO A 64 14.41 7.06 17.12
N GLY A 65 15.73 7.21 17.16
CA GLY A 65 16.61 6.66 18.18
C GLY A 65 17.43 5.44 17.80
N SER A 66 16.91 4.58 16.93
CA SER A 66 17.60 3.34 16.51
C SER A 66 17.79 3.29 15.00
N THR A 67 18.14 4.42 14.40
CA THR A 67 18.27 4.58 12.95
C THR A 67 19.42 3.79 12.34
N ASP A 68 20.39 3.37 13.15
CA ASP A 68 21.44 2.46 12.73
C ASP A 68 20.90 1.08 12.41
N THR A 69 19.77 0.68 13.00
CA THR A 69 19.08 -0.58 12.69
C THR A 69 18.17 -0.39 11.48
N GLU A 70 17.36 0.67 11.51
CA GLU A 70 16.39 0.96 10.46
C GLU A 70 15.89 2.39 10.62
N ASP A 71 15.74 3.14 9.53
CA ASP A 71 15.06 4.45 9.56
C ASP A 71 13.67 4.34 8.95
N LEU A 72 12.88 5.43 9.01
CA LEU A 72 11.52 5.42 8.46
C LEU A 72 11.52 5.28 6.94
N HIS A 73 12.54 5.80 6.27
CA HIS A 73 12.65 5.68 4.81
C HIS A 73 12.88 4.23 4.39
N SER A 74 13.86 3.55 4.99
CA SER A 74 14.14 2.15 4.65
C SER A 74 13.03 1.22 5.11
N GLY A 75 12.47 1.46 6.30
CA GLY A 75 11.37 0.66 6.83
C GLY A 75 10.10 0.79 5.99
N SER A 76 9.74 2.00 5.58
CA SER A 76 8.55 2.21 4.75
C SER A 76 8.73 1.63 3.34
N ARG A 77 9.92 1.74 2.75
CA ARG A 77 10.20 1.12 1.45
C ARG A 77 10.09 -0.39 1.52
N ALA A 78 10.63 -1.00 2.58
CA ALA A 78 10.52 -2.43 2.78
C ALA A 78 9.06 -2.87 2.95
N ALA A 79 8.26 -2.11 3.69
CA ALA A 79 6.84 -2.39 3.88
C ALA A 79 6.08 -2.38 2.55
N ILE A 80 6.27 -1.35 1.73
CA ILE A 80 5.60 -1.25 0.43
C ILE A 80 6.04 -2.36 -0.51
N ALA A 81 7.33 -2.69 -0.54
CA ALA A 81 7.83 -3.80 -1.37
C ALA A 81 7.17 -5.13 -1.01
N GLY A 82 6.77 -5.31 0.25
CA GLY A 82 6.03 -6.48 0.71
C GLY A 82 4.52 -6.39 0.58
N GLY A 83 3.99 -5.28 0.05
CA GLY A 83 2.54 -5.09 -0.12
C GLY A 83 1.83 -4.48 1.09
N ILE A 84 2.57 -3.95 2.05
CA ILE A 84 2.00 -3.30 3.23
C ILE A 84 1.85 -1.81 2.95
N THR A 85 0.62 -1.29 3.05
CA THR A 85 0.29 0.10 2.72
C THR A 85 -0.10 0.94 3.92
N ALA A 86 -0.32 0.32 5.08
CA ALA A 86 -0.60 1.02 6.32
C ALA A 86 -0.01 0.24 7.49
N VAL A 87 0.47 0.94 8.50
CA VAL A 87 1.08 0.34 9.68
C VAL A 87 0.56 1.00 10.95
N PHE A 88 0.52 0.23 12.03
CA PHE A 88 0.31 0.74 13.37
C PHE A 88 1.63 0.62 14.12
N GLU A 89 2.30 1.76 14.33
CA GLU A 89 3.62 1.82 14.95
C GLU A 89 3.56 1.57 16.44
N MET A 90 4.42 0.69 16.95
CA MET A 90 4.56 0.50 18.38
C MET A 90 5.42 1.63 18.99
N PRO A 91 5.10 2.12 20.21
CA PRO A 91 5.79 3.29 20.78
C PRO A 91 7.11 2.93 21.49
N ASN A 92 7.90 2.05 20.91
CA ASN A 92 9.19 1.62 21.48
C ASN A 92 10.40 2.30 20.83
N THR A 93 10.19 3.45 20.20
CA THR A 93 11.26 4.29 19.64
C THR A 93 11.98 5.04 20.77
N ASN A 94 13.07 5.68 20.48
CA ASN A 94 13.86 6.43 21.46
C ASN A 94 13.97 7.92 21.06
N PRO A 95 13.16 8.84 21.65
CA PRO A 95 12.17 8.59 22.72
C PRO A 95 10.93 7.87 22.21
N PRO A 96 10.19 7.22 23.10
CA PRO A 96 8.94 6.55 22.69
C PRO A 96 7.95 7.53 22.05
N THR A 97 7.31 7.10 20.96
CA THR A 97 6.32 7.92 20.23
C THR A 97 4.95 7.75 20.88
N SER A 98 4.77 8.30 22.08
CA SER A 98 3.58 8.11 22.89
C SER A 98 2.63 9.31 22.90
N ASN A 99 2.99 10.40 22.21
CA ASN A 99 2.13 11.59 22.11
C ASN A 99 2.44 12.33 20.79
N ILE A 100 1.60 13.33 20.48
CA ILE A 100 1.72 14.09 19.22
C ILE A 100 3.09 14.79 19.12
N LYS A 101 3.58 15.35 20.22
CA LYS A 101 4.86 16.05 20.22
C LYS A 101 6.02 15.11 19.84
N GLU A 102 6.05 13.90 20.36
CA GLU A 102 7.08 12.92 20.02
C GLU A 102 6.95 12.43 18.59
N PHE A 103 5.72 12.28 18.11
CA PHE A 103 5.46 11.89 16.72
C PHE A 103 5.94 12.94 15.71
N GLN A 104 5.89 14.23 16.06
CA GLN A 104 6.26 15.33 15.18
C GLN A 104 7.78 15.62 15.16
N ARG A 105 8.55 14.93 16.00
CA ARG A 105 10.01 15.07 15.98
C ARG A 105 10.62 14.37 14.77
#